data_9182eedde738e4c4a2382dcc2aa90790
#
_entry.id   9182eedde738e4c4a2382dcc2aa90790
#
_cell.length_a   1.000
_cell.length_b   1.000
_cell.length_c   1.000
_cell.angle_alpha   90.00
_cell.angle_beta   90.00
_cell.angle_gamma   90.00
#
_symmetry.space_group_name_H-M   'P 1'
#
loop_
_entity.id
_entity.type
_entity.pdbx_description
1 polymer ?
#
loop_
_entity_poly.entity_id
_entity_poly.type
_entity_poly.pdbx_seq_one_letter_code
_entity_poly.pdbx_strand_id
1 'polypeptide(L)'
;MILEPVRPIRLSEIQEARKRIAHTIVRTPLIRLDLGPDFPDIRLKLENLQPINAYKLRGAANAVALLPDSERKRGVWTISAGNAGQGVAYAARQAGVPCAVVVIETAPKSKLDRMRALGAKLIPVSYEVAWKTLDERSFPGADGTFIHPFDDDNFIAGHGTMGLEILEDAPDTAAVIASIGGGGLITGVGAAIKALKPETKIFGVEPETAAPSALSFKMGSPQVFKDWKASFVDGAGGQSTFPRMWERMKPIVDDYFVVSLEETRKAMRLMAEKTRVISEGAGALPLAAALSGKAGKGPIVAVVSGGNIDLNKFCELIGVASIT
;
A
#
# COMPACT_ATOMS: atom_id res chain seq x y z
N MET A 1 19.50 14.68 7.86
CA MET A 1 18.29 15.57 8.03
C MET A 1 17.67 15.26 9.39
N ILE A 2 17.38 16.27 10.22
CA ILE A 2 16.60 16.07 11.47
C ILE A 2 15.15 15.94 11.04
N LEU A 3 14.56 14.77 11.29
CA LEU A 3 13.15 14.54 10.96
C LEU A 3 12.28 15.12 12.06
N GLU A 4 11.17 15.77 11.64
CA GLU A 4 10.14 16.21 12.57
C GLU A 4 9.59 15.01 13.37
N PRO A 5 9.19 15.22 14.64
CA PRO A 5 8.54 14.18 15.43
C PRO A 5 7.31 13.60 14.70
N VAL A 6 7.03 12.33 14.95
CA VAL A 6 5.83 11.69 14.44
C VAL A 6 4.61 12.37 15.05
N ARG A 7 3.64 12.71 14.21
CA ARG A 7 2.35 13.25 14.63
C ARG A 7 1.20 12.47 13.98
N PRO A 8 0.02 12.50 14.58
CA PRO A 8 -1.17 11.93 13.95
C PRO A 8 -1.52 12.66 12.64
N ILE A 9 -1.99 11.92 11.65
CA ILE A 9 -2.57 12.50 10.43
C ILE A 9 -3.99 12.97 10.77
N ARG A 10 -4.25 14.25 10.63
CA ARG A 10 -5.52 14.85 10.99
C ARG A 10 -6.58 14.58 9.93
N LEU A 11 -7.84 14.40 10.36
CA LEU A 11 -8.98 14.22 9.45
C LEU A 11 -9.10 15.36 8.44
N SER A 12 -8.84 16.60 8.83
CA SER A 12 -8.87 17.77 7.93
C SER A 12 -7.84 17.67 6.81
N GLU A 13 -6.64 17.13 7.08
CA GLU A 13 -5.61 16.93 6.06
C GLU A 13 -6.04 15.86 5.03
N ILE A 14 -6.73 14.82 5.49
CA ILE A 14 -7.29 13.77 4.63
C ILE A 14 -8.44 14.32 3.77
N GLN A 15 -9.32 15.14 4.35
CA GLN A 15 -10.42 15.78 3.64
C GLN A 15 -9.92 16.75 2.55
N GLU A 16 -8.88 17.53 2.85
CA GLU A 16 -8.24 18.40 1.86
C GLU A 16 -7.48 17.60 0.79
N ALA A 17 -6.82 16.49 1.18
CA ALA A 17 -6.21 15.58 0.23
C ALA A 17 -7.25 15.04 -0.76
N ARG A 18 -8.45 14.63 -0.29
CA ARG A 18 -9.54 14.14 -1.14
C ARG A 18 -9.92 15.14 -2.22
N LYS A 19 -10.10 16.41 -1.86
CA LYS A 19 -10.42 17.47 -2.83
C LYS A 19 -9.29 17.63 -3.86
N ARG A 20 -8.06 17.63 -3.38
CA ARG A 20 -6.86 17.89 -4.17
C ARG A 20 -6.60 16.81 -5.21
N ILE A 21 -6.78 15.52 -4.84
CA ILE A 21 -6.46 14.40 -5.72
C ILE A 21 -7.63 13.90 -6.58
N ALA A 22 -8.83 14.49 -6.44
CA ALA A 22 -10.06 14.03 -7.07
C ALA A 22 -9.96 13.86 -8.60
N HIS A 23 -9.13 14.64 -9.27
CA HIS A 23 -8.93 14.57 -10.73
C HIS A 23 -7.83 13.61 -11.16
N THR A 24 -7.05 13.08 -10.21
CA THR A 24 -5.90 12.21 -10.49
C THR A 24 -6.19 10.75 -10.19
N ILE A 25 -7.09 10.50 -9.27
CA ILE A 25 -7.46 9.14 -8.84
C ILE A 25 -8.85 8.75 -9.30
N VAL A 26 -9.15 7.46 -9.21
CA VAL A 26 -10.50 6.94 -9.36
C VAL A 26 -11.07 6.67 -7.96
N ARG A 27 -12.34 7.08 -7.70
CA ARG A 27 -13.11 6.56 -6.58
C ARG A 27 -13.41 5.09 -6.89
N THR A 28 -12.63 4.18 -6.29
CA THR A 28 -12.74 2.76 -6.60
C THR A 28 -14.00 2.15 -5.96
N PRO A 29 -14.61 1.14 -6.59
CA PRO A 29 -15.80 0.50 -6.03
C PRO A 29 -15.46 -0.30 -4.76
N LEU A 30 -16.46 -0.39 -3.89
CA LEU A 30 -16.55 -1.34 -2.80
C LEU A 30 -17.59 -2.40 -3.20
N ILE A 31 -17.15 -3.65 -3.38
CA ILE A 31 -18.03 -4.73 -3.80
C ILE A 31 -18.17 -5.79 -2.72
N ARG A 32 -19.37 -6.36 -2.56
CA ARG A 32 -19.59 -7.49 -1.67
C ARG A 32 -19.11 -8.78 -2.32
N LEU A 33 -18.37 -9.59 -1.54
CA LEU A 33 -17.97 -10.93 -1.96
C LEU A 33 -18.99 -11.93 -1.45
N ASP A 34 -19.81 -12.46 -2.35
CA ASP A 34 -20.84 -13.45 -2.00
C ASP A 34 -20.22 -14.86 -1.90
N LEU A 35 -20.08 -15.33 -0.67
CA LEU A 35 -19.58 -16.66 -0.34
C LEU A 35 -20.65 -17.56 0.31
N GLY A 36 -21.88 -17.06 0.48
CA GLY A 36 -22.94 -17.76 1.19
C GLY A 36 -23.00 -17.44 2.70
N PRO A 37 -24.04 -17.96 3.40
CA PRO A 37 -24.37 -17.54 4.76
C PRO A 37 -23.39 -17.99 5.84
N ASP A 38 -22.57 -19.00 5.58
CA ASP A 38 -21.62 -19.54 6.53
C ASP A 38 -20.33 -18.72 6.64
N PHE A 39 -20.12 -17.78 5.70
CA PHE A 39 -18.96 -16.93 5.66
C PHE A 39 -19.24 -15.54 6.25
N PRO A 40 -18.21 -14.82 6.74
CA PRO A 40 -18.33 -13.42 7.11
C PRO A 40 -18.84 -12.55 5.96
N ASP A 41 -19.52 -11.43 6.26
CA ASP A 41 -19.82 -10.40 5.26
C ASP A 41 -18.54 -9.68 4.89
N ILE A 42 -17.92 -10.08 3.76
CA ILE A 42 -16.66 -9.54 3.26
C ILE A 42 -16.94 -8.62 2.06
N ARG A 43 -16.37 -7.42 2.12
CA ARG A 43 -16.44 -6.42 1.05
C ARG A 43 -15.03 -6.07 0.59
N LEU A 44 -14.83 -5.95 -0.72
CA LEU A 44 -13.53 -5.70 -1.34
C LEU A 44 -13.44 -4.24 -1.80
N LYS A 45 -12.51 -3.45 -1.25
CA LYS A 45 -12.17 -2.11 -1.75
C LYS A 45 -11.12 -2.25 -2.85
N LEU A 46 -11.50 -1.99 -4.10
CA LEU A 46 -10.73 -2.39 -5.29
C LEU A 46 -9.70 -1.35 -5.73
N GLU A 47 -8.66 -1.13 -4.95
CA GLU A 47 -7.58 -0.18 -5.29
C GLU A 47 -6.68 -0.65 -6.45
N ASN A 48 -6.76 -1.91 -6.84
CA ASN A 48 -6.17 -2.43 -8.07
C ASN A 48 -6.77 -1.81 -9.34
N LEU A 49 -7.87 -1.06 -9.24
CA LEU A 49 -8.50 -0.34 -10.35
C LEU A 49 -8.04 1.12 -10.48
N GLN A 50 -7.12 1.58 -9.65
CA GLN A 50 -6.47 2.87 -9.85
C GLN A 50 -5.68 2.90 -11.18
N PRO A 51 -5.44 4.07 -11.80
CA PRO A 51 -4.70 4.21 -13.07
C PRO A 51 -3.35 3.50 -13.13
N ILE A 52 -2.70 3.31 -11.99
CA ILE A 52 -1.44 2.53 -11.88
C ILE A 52 -1.66 1.12 -11.33
N ASN A 53 -2.89 0.65 -11.28
CA ASN A 53 -3.31 -0.62 -10.68
C ASN A 53 -2.90 -0.79 -9.21
N ALA A 54 -2.78 0.30 -8.44
CA ALA A 54 -2.43 0.26 -7.02
C ALA A 54 -2.80 1.55 -6.28
N TYR A 55 -3.13 1.42 -4.99
CA TYR A 55 -3.52 2.50 -4.08
C TYR A 55 -2.45 3.61 -3.94
N LYS A 56 -1.19 3.30 -4.24
CA LYS A 56 -0.05 4.22 -4.08
C LYS A 56 -0.23 5.54 -4.80
N LEU A 57 -1.07 5.57 -5.83
CA LEU A 57 -1.40 6.80 -6.55
C LEU A 57 -2.04 7.85 -5.64
N ARG A 58 -2.88 7.45 -4.68
CA ARG A 58 -3.54 8.39 -3.76
C ARG A 58 -2.54 9.23 -2.98
N GLY A 59 -1.55 8.57 -2.37
CA GLY A 59 -0.48 9.23 -1.64
C GLY A 59 0.42 10.06 -2.54
N ALA A 60 0.85 9.49 -3.66
CA ALA A 60 1.72 10.15 -4.61
C ALA A 60 1.08 11.42 -5.19
N ALA A 61 -0.19 11.34 -5.59
CA ALA A 61 -0.93 12.49 -6.12
C ALA A 61 -1.02 13.62 -5.09
N ASN A 62 -1.28 13.30 -3.81
CA ASN A 62 -1.36 14.31 -2.77
C ASN A 62 0.00 14.96 -2.47
N ALA A 63 1.07 14.16 -2.36
CA ALA A 63 2.41 14.66 -2.10
C ALA A 63 2.93 15.55 -3.23
N VAL A 64 2.75 15.14 -4.49
CA VAL A 64 3.16 15.93 -5.67
C VAL A 64 2.35 17.21 -5.80
N ALA A 65 1.05 17.18 -5.53
CA ALA A 65 0.19 18.36 -5.63
C ALA A 65 0.50 19.43 -4.57
N LEU A 66 1.15 19.04 -3.47
CA LEU A 66 1.56 19.95 -2.38
C LEU A 66 2.98 20.50 -2.55
N LEU A 67 3.66 20.20 -3.66
CA LEU A 67 4.97 20.79 -3.93
C LEU A 67 4.86 22.31 -4.05
N PRO A 68 5.71 23.06 -3.35
CA PRO A 68 5.85 24.50 -3.57
C PRO A 68 6.23 24.81 -5.03
N ASP A 69 5.75 25.90 -5.57
CA ASP A 69 6.08 26.29 -6.95
C ASP A 69 7.59 26.42 -7.20
N SER A 70 8.33 26.85 -6.18
CA SER A 70 9.80 26.93 -6.22
C SER A 70 10.48 25.58 -6.42
N GLU A 71 9.85 24.49 -5.99
CA GLU A 71 10.39 23.13 -6.10
C GLU A 71 9.94 22.38 -7.34
N ARG A 72 8.81 22.80 -7.96
CA ARG A 72 8.24 22.13 -9.14
C ARG A 72 9.23 21.98 -10.29
N LYS A 73 10.06 22.99 -10.54
CA LYS A 73 11.07 22.97 -11.63
C LYS A 73 12.20 21.97 -11.34
N ARG A 74 12.56 21.76 -10.08
CA ARG A 74 13.57 20.78 -9.67
C ARG A 74 13.05 19.34 -9.75
N GLY A 75 11.73 19.18 -9.68
CA GLY A 75 11.08 17.88 -9.76
C GLY A 75 11.00 17.15 -8.45
N VAL A 76 10.63 15.87 -8.57
CA VAL A 76 10.49 14.94 -7.45
C VAL A 76 11.33 13.70 -7.69
N TRP A 77 11.70 13.06 -6.60
CA TRP A 77 12.26 11.73 -6.70
C TRP A 77 11.76 10.82 -5.56
N THR A 78 11.81 9.52 -5.80
CA THR A 78 11.47 8.50 -4.81
C THR A 78 12.37 7.28 -4.99
N ILE A 79 12.25 6.34 -4.05
CA ILE A 79 12.93 5.05 -4.13
C ILE A 79 11.91 3.93 -4.06
N SER A 80 11.74 3.20 -5.14
CA SER A 80 10.85 2.03 -5.21
C SER A 80 10.92 1.37 -6.58
N ALA A 81 11.15 0.08 -6.61
CA ALA A 81 11.00 -0.71 -7.83
C ALA A 81 9.55 -1.17 -8.13
N GLY A 82 8.58 -0.76 -7.29
CA GLY A 82 7.18 -1.23 -7.37
C GLY A 82 6.15 -0.11 -7.47
N ASN A 83 5.03 -0.30 -6.80
CA ASN A 83 3.84 0.55 -6.89
C ASN A 83 4.07 2.01 -6.49
N ALA A 84 4.96 2.29 -5.52
CA ALA A 84 5.23 3.67 -5.11
C ALA A 84 6.00 4.45 -6.21
N GLY A 85 7.00 3.82 -6.85
CA GLY A 85 7.70 4.42 -7.98
C GLY A 85 6.76 4.76 -9.15
N GLN A 86 5.86 3.83 -9.50
CA GLN A 86 4.84 4.06 -10.52
C GLN A 86 3.88 5.19 -10.10
N GLY A 87 3.46 5.23 -8.82
CA GLY A 87 2.58 6.28 -8.29
C GLY A 87 3.18 7.67 -8.40
N VAL A 88 4.43 7.83 -7.95
CA VAL A 88 5.13 9.13 -8.01
C VAL A 88 5.38 9.54 -9.48
N ALA A 89 5.81 8.60 -10.34
CA ALA A 89 6.01 8.87 -11.76
C ALA A 89 4.71 9.32 -12.46
N TYR A 90 3.58 8.65 -12.17
CA TYR A 90 2.28 9.02 -12.73
C TYR A 90 1.83 10.40 -12.24
N ALA A 91 1.89 10.65 -10.93
CA ALA A 91 1.48 11.93 -10.35
C ALA A 91 2.35 13.09 -10.87
N ALA A 92 3.67 12.89 -10.97
CA ALA A 92 4.59 13.86 -11.53
C ALA A 92 4.29 14.18 -13.00
N ARG A 93 4.02 13.14 -13.81
CA ARG A 93 3.61 13.30 -15.22
C ARG A 93 2.34 14.14 -15.33
N GLN A 94 1.31 13.86 -14.52
CA GLN A 94 0.05 14.63 -14.55
C GLN A 94 0.26 16.09 -14.12
N ALA A 95 1.19 16.34 -13.21
CA ALA A 95 1.52 17.69 -12.74
C ALA A 95 2.53 18.44 -13.62
N GLY A 96 3.07 17.81 -14.69
CA GLY A 96 4.13 18.38 -15.52
C GLY A 96 5.46 18.60 -14.78
N VAL A 97 5.75 17.76 -13.78
CA VAL A 97 6.93 17.87 -12.90
C VAL A 97 7.95 16.79 -13.27
N PRO A 98 9.26 17.09 -13.39
CA PRO A 98 10.29 16.07 -13.60
C PRO A 98 10.28 15.02 -12.49
N CYS A 99 10.53 13.75 -12.85
CA CYS A 99 10.53 12.65 -11.89
C CYS A 99 11.74 11.74 -12.08
N ALA A 100 12.43 11.43 -10.98
CA ALA A 100 13.43 10.37 -10.93
C ALA A 100 13.01 9.28 -9.93
N VAL A 101 13.34 8.03 -10.24
CA VAL A 101 13.07 6.89 -9.35
C VAL A 101 14.37 6.10 -9.16
N VAL A 102 14.83 6.05 -7.92
CA VAL A 102 15.92 5.16 -7.53
C VAL A 102 15.34 3.75 -7.44
N VAL A 103 15.96 2.80 -8.15
CA VAL A 103 15.48 1.42 -8.27
C VAL A 103 16.60 0.44 -7.99
N ILE A 104 16.26 -0.71 -7.41
CA ILE A 104 17.23 -1.80 -7.26
C ILE A 104 17.52 -2.36 -8.65
N GLU A 105 18.78 -2.53 -9.00
CA GLU A 105 19.25 -2.99 -10.32
C GLU A 105 18.69 -4.35 -10.73
N THR A 106 18.38 -5.21 -9.75
CA THR A 106 17.77 -6.53 -9.94
C THR A 106 16.25 -6.51 -10.12
N ALA A 107 15.63 -5.34 -10.16
CA ALA A 107 14.19 -5.23 -10.31
C ALA A 107 13.68 -5.76 -11.66
N PRO A 108 12.50 -6.43 -11.70
CA PRO A 108 11.93 -6.96 -12.91
C PRO A 108 11.76 -5.90 -14.01
N LYS A 109 12.17 -6.24 -15.23
CA LYS A 109 12.11 -5.33 -16.40
C LYS A 109 10.70 -4.77 -16.62
N SER A 110 9.65 -5.58 -16.45
CA SER A 110 8.25 -5.16 -16.62
C SER A 110 7.86 -4.03 -15.69
N LYS A 111 8.35 -4.03 -14.44
CA LYS A 111 8.11 -2.93 -13.47
C LYS A 111 8.87 -1.66 -13.86
N LEU A 112 10.12 -1.80 -14.32
CA LEU A 112 10.95 -0.69 -14.76
C LEU A 112 10.40 -0.02 -16.02
N ASP A 113 9.94 -0.80 -16.99
CA ASP A 113 9.40 -0.30 -18.25
C ASP A 113 8.11 0.51 -18.05
N ARG A 114 7.26 0.11 -17.09
CA ARG A 114 6.08 0.91 -16.72
C ARG A 114 6.46 2.29 -16.19
N MET A 115 7.46 2.41 -15.34
CA MET A 115 7.92 3.71 -14.83
C MET A 115 8.56 4.56 -15.94
N ARG A 116 9.35 3.95 -16.87
CA ARG A 116 9.88 4.66 -18.06
C ARG A 116 8.76 5.19 -18.95
N ALA A 117 7.72 4.39 -19.19
CA ALA A 117 6.55 4.80 -19.98
C ALA A 117 5.79 5.96 -19.33
N LEU A 118 5.89 6.13 -18.01
CA LEU A 118 5.37 7.27 -17.26
C LEU A 118 6.31 8.49 -17.30
N GLY A 119 7.45 8.41 -17.97
CA GLY A 119 8.40 9.52 -18.10
C GLY A 119 9.42 9.65 -16.97
N ALA A 120 9.51 8.67 -16.07
CA ALA A 120 10.47 8.72 -14.98
C ALA A 120 11.90 8.39 -15.45
N LYS A 121 12.88 9.16 -14.98
CA LYS A 121 14.31 8.82 -15.07
C LYS A 121 14.60 7.75 -14.01
N LEU A 122 15.02 6.56 -14.44
CA LEU A 122 15.40 5.49 -13.51
C LEU A 122 16.88 5.59 -13.16
N ILE A 123 17.18 5.42 -11.88
CA ILE A 123 18.55 5.41 -11.34
C ILE A 123 18.77 4.05 -10.66
N PRO A 124 19.40 3.09 -11.37
CA PRO A 124 19.67 1.77 -10.80
C PRO A 124 20.80 1.85 -9.77
N VAL A 125 20.58 1.16 -8.64
CA VAL A 125 21.53 1.08 -7.53
C VAL A 125 21.55 -0.34 -6.94
N SER A 126 22.59 -0.67 -6.17
CA SER A 126 22.61 -1.92 -5.40
C SER A 126 21.55 -1.92 -4.29
N TYR A 127 21.24 -3.10 -3.78
CA TYR A 127 20.30 -3.27 -2.68
C TYR A 127 20.69 -2.45 -1.44
N GLU A 128 21.97 -2.47 -1.07
CA GLU A 128 22.52 -1.76 0.09
C GLU A 128 22.37 -0.24 -0.06
N VAL A 129 22.69 0.27 -1.26
CA VAL A 129 22.55 1.70 -1.57
C VAL A 129 21.07 2.10 -1.54
N ALA A 130 20.17 1.24 -2.02
CA ALA A 130 18.75 1.48 -1.98
C ALA A 130 18.23 1.64 -0.54
N TRP A 131 18.61 0.73 0.37
CA TRP A 131 18.21 0.81 1.77
C TRP A 131 18.79 2.03 2.49
N LYS A 132 20.07 2.31 2.26
CA LYS A 132 20.72 3.51 2.80
C LYS A 132 20.01 4.78 2.32
N THR A 133 19.70 4.86 1.04
CA THR A 133 18.96 5.99 0.45
C THR A 133 17.58 6.19 1.09
N LEU A 134 16.89 5.08 1.35
CA LEU A 134 15.56 5.11 1.99
C LEU A 134 15.65 5.64 3.43
N ASP A 135 16.63 5.18 4.20
CA ASP A 135 16.84 5.56 5.60
C ASP A 135 17.35 7.01 5.72
N GLU A 136 18.36 7.37 4.95
CA GLU A 136 18.96 8.72 4.94
C GLU A 136 18.09 9.77 4.24
N ARG A 137 17.09 9.35 3.44
CA ARG A 137 16.21 10.24 2.63
C ARG A 137 17.00 11.17 1.73
N SER A 138 18.14 10.73 1.26
CA SER A 138 19.05 11.49 0.40
C SER A 138 19.77 10.58 -0.58
N PHE A 139 19.98 11.10 -1.80
CA PHE A 139 20.76 10.41 -2.82
C PHE A 139 21.46 11.43 -3.71
N PRO A 140 22.80 11.42 -3.82
CA PRO A 140 23.56 12.44 -4.57
C PRO A 140 23.24 12.50 -6.07
N GLY A 141 22.67 11.43 -6.64
CA GLY A 141 22.31 11.34 -8.06
C GLY A 141 20.86 11.73 -8.37
N ALA A 142 20.08 12.20 -7.39
CA ALA A 142 18.70 12.62 -7.59
C ALA A 142 18.50 14.07 -7.12
N ASP A 143 17.92 14.88 -8.01
CA ASP A 143 17.54 16.26 -7.72
C ASP A 143 16.04 16.36 -7.40
N GLY A 144 15.67 17.45 -6.71
CA GLY A 144 14.30 17.74 -6.36
C GLY A 144 13.87 17.23 -5.00
N THR A 145 12.55 17.24 -4.78
CA THR A 145 11.95 16.87 -3.49
C THR A 145 11.83 15.36 -3.37
N PHE A 146 12.36 14.81 -2.29
CA PHE A 146 12.18 13.38 -1.97
C PHE A 146 10.76 13.11 -1.49
N ILE A 147 10.05 12.21 -2.15
CA ILE A 147 8.78 11.66 -1.71
C ILE A 147 9.05 10.27 -1.14
N HIS A 148 8.95 10.16 0.20
CA HIS A 148 9.16 8.89 0.87
C HIS A 148 8.00 7.92 0.57
N PRO A 149 8.23 6.66 0.16
CA PRO A 149 7.22 5.75 -0.36
C PRO A 149 6.17 5.29 0.67
N PHE A 150 6.32 5.65 1.97
CA PHE A 150 5.37 5.33 3.03
C PHE A 150 5.47 6.20 4.31
N ASP A 151 6.63 6.80 4.67
CA ASP A 151 6.76 7.68 5.85
C ASP A 151 6.84 9.16 5.43
N ASP A 152 5.75 9.64 4.86
CA ASP A 152 5.53 11.02 4.46
C ASP A 152 4.09 11.38 4.82
N ASP A 153 3.89 12.46 5.58
CA ASP A 153 2.57 12.86 6.08
C ASP A 153 1.58 13.13 4.94
N ASN A 154 2.04 13.79 3.87
CA ASN A 154 1.20 14.08 2.71
C ASN A 154 0.84 12.80 1.94
N PHE A 155 1.81 11.89 1.83
CA PHE A 155 1.60 10.59 1.20
C PHE A 155 0.58 9.75 1.98
N ILE A 156 0.71 9.71 3.31
CA ILE A 156 -0.19 8.98 4.21
C ILE A 156 -1.60 9.62 4.20
N ALA A 157 -1.69 10.96 4.24
CA ALA A 157 -2.98 11.67 4.15
C ALA A 157 -3.73 11.34 2.85
N GLY A 158 -3.02 11.23 1.72
CA GLY A 158 -3.59 10.77 0.47
C GLY A 158 -4.20 9.36 0.57
N HIS A 159 -3.56 8.43 1.26
CA HIS A 159 -4.12 7.09 1.51
C HIS A 159 -5.36 7.13 2.42
N GLY A 160 -5.43 8.08 3.35
CA GLY A 160 -6.57 8.27 4.22
C GLY A 160 -7.89 8.53 3.48
N THR A 161 -7.81 9.07 2.25
CA THR A 161 -9.01 9.32 1.42
C THR A 161 -9.80 8.05 1.12
N MET A 162 -9.14 6.89 1.08
CA MET A 162 -9.78 5.59 0.95
C MET A 162 -10.66 5.26 2.18
N GLY A 163 -10.22 5.62 3.38
CA GLY A 163 -11.00 5.43 4.61
C GLY A 163 -12.30 6.24 4.61
N LEU A 164 -12.28 7.45 4.04
CA LEU A 164 -13.50 8.25 3.84
C LEU A 164 -14.48 7.52 2.91
N GLU A 165 -13.99 7.05 1.76
CA GLU A 165 -14.80 6.32 0.79
C GLU A 165 -15.39 5.03 1.38
N ILE A 166 -14.61 4.27 2.16
CA ILE A 166 -15.08 3.04 2.81
C ILE A 166 -16.27 3.32 3.72
N LEU A 167 -16.19 4.34 4.59
CA LEU A 167 -17.28 4.67 5.51
C LEU A 167 -18.50 5.27 4.80
N GLU A 168 -18.32 5.96 3.68
CA GLU A 168 -19.43 6.47 2.87
C GLU A 168 -20.17 5.33 2.15
N ASP A 169 -19.43 4.35 1.58
CA ASP A 169 -20.00 3.24 0.84
C ASP A 169 -20.54 2.12 1.76
N ALA A 170 -19.98 2.00 2.97
CA ALA A 170 -20.33 0.99 3.96
C ALA A 170 -20.29 1.57 5.38
N PRO A 171 -21.28 2.38 5.79
CA PRO A 171 -21.31 3.01 7.11
C PRO A 171 -21.44 1.99 8.27
N ASP A 172 -21.87 0.77 7.97
CA ASP A 172 -21.99 -0.36 8.88
C ASP A 172 -20.67 -1.13 9.11
N THR A 173 -19.57 -0.75 8.44
CA THR A 173 -18.27 -1.43 8.53
C THR A 173 -17.85 -1.66 9.97
N ALA A 174 -17.64 -2.92 10.35
CA ALA A 174 -17.19 -3.34 11.67
C ALA A 174 -15.66 -3.49 11.74
N ALA A 175 -15.03 -3.88 10.61
CA ALA A 175 -13.58 -4.03 10.54
C ALA A 175 -13.02 -3.68 9.15
N VAL A 176 -11.78 -3.19 9.12
CA VAL A 176 -11.00 -3.00 7.89
C VAL A 176 -9.68 -3.72 8.03
N ILE A 177 -9.32 -4.50 7.00
CA ILE A 177 -8.05 -5.23 6.93
C ILE A 177 -7.22 -4.65 5.78
N ALA A 178 -5.97 -4.30 6.06
CA ALA A 178 -5.04 -3.79 5.06
C ALA A 178 -3.66 -4.44 5.20
N SER A 179 -3.01 -4.71 4.06
CA SER A 179 -1.65 -5.26 4.02
C SER A 179 -0.64 -4.25 4.52
N ILE A 180 0.37 -4.74 5.25
CA ILE A 180 1.46 -3.93 5.75
C ILE A 180 2.75 -4.26 4.99
N GLY A 181 3.28 -3.23 4.31
CA GLY A 181 4.68 -3.15 3.91
C GLY A 181 5.36 -2.13 4.81
N GLY A 182 5.51 -0.90 4.36
CA GLY A 182 6.01 0.19 5.21
C GLY A 182 4.97 0.83 6.15
N GLY A 183 3.71 0.38 6.16
CA GLY A 183 2.67 0.85 7.10
C GLY A 183 1.88 2.09 6.67
N GLY A 184 2.26 2.78 5.59
CA GLY A 184 1.59 4.04 5.18
C GLY A 184 0.11 3.87 4.80
N LEU A 185 -0.26 2.73 4.18
CA LEU A 185 -1.64 2.42 3.82
C LEU A 185 -2.53 2.36 5.06
N ILE A 186 -2.20 1.47 5.98
CA ILE A 186 -3.02 1.22 7.16
C ILE A 186 -3.07 2.43 8.09
N THR A 187 -1.96 3.19 8.17
CA THR A 187 -1.91 4.44 8.93
C THR A 187 -2.90 5.47 8.36
N GLY A 188 -2.90 5.68 7.04
CA GLY A 188 -3.80 6.65 6.41
C GLY A 188 -5.26 6.24 6.52
N VAL A 189 -5.59 5.01 6.11
CA VAL A 189 -6.96 4.48 6.16
C VAL A 189 -7.47 4.46 7.59
N GLY A 190 -6.66 3.95 8.53
CA GLY A 190 -7.02 3.88 9.93
C GLY A 190 -7.17 5.24 10.60
N ALA A 191 -6.34 6.23 10.24
CA ALA A 191 -6.50 7.61 10.75
C ALA A 191 -7.87 8.20 10.38
N ALA A 192 -8.31 8.04 9.13
CA ALA A 192 -9.63 8.50 8.70
C ALA A 192 -10.76 7.78 9.44
N ILE A 193 -10.67 6.46 9.53
CA ILE A 193 -11.71 5.63 10.14
C ILE A 193 -11.78 5.87 11.65
N LYS A 194 -10.66 5.85 12.37
CA LYS A 194 -10.65 6.10 13.83
C LYS A 194 -11.13 7.50 14.21
N ALA A 195 -10.94 8.48 13.33
CA ALA A 195 -11.47 9.83 13.55
C ALA A 195 -12.98 9.96 13.36
N LEU A 196 -13.60 9.12 12.50
CA LEU A 196 -15.02 9.19 12.16
C LEU A 196 -15.86 8.09 12.84
N LYS A 197 -15.29 6.93 13.03
CA LYS A 197 -15.94 5.73 13.58
C LYS A 197 -14.93 4.92 14.41
N PRO A 198 -14.57 5.38 15.61
CA PRO A 198 -13.47 4.84 16.43
C PRO A 198 -13.68 3.36 16.85
N GLU A 199 -14.93 2.89 16.89
CA GLU A 199 -15.27 1.52 17.21
C GLU A 199 -14.89 0.52 16.10
N THR A 200 -14.76 0.96 14.84
CA THR A 200 -14.35 0.11 13.73
C THR A 200 -12.94 -0.42 13.95
N LYS A 201 -12.79 -1.73 13.87
CA LYS A 201 -11.50 -2.40 14.06
C LYS A 201 -10.60 -2.25 12.84
N ILE A 202 -9.33 -1.99 13.07
CA ILE A 202 -8.30 -1.87 12.04
C ILE A 202 -7.30 -3.00 12.22
N PHE A 203 -7.21 -3.89 11.24
CA PHE A 203 -6.32 -5.04 11.28
C PHE A 203 -5.23 -4.94 10.21
N GLY A 204 -3.99 -5.12 10.64
CA GLY A 204 -2.86 -5.30 9.75
C GLY A 204 -2.74 -6.76 9.31
N VAL A 205 -2.25 -7.00 8.09
CA VAL A 205 -1.92 -8.36 7.65
C VAL A 205 -0.58 -8.40 6.92
N GLU A 206 0.21 -9.43 7.24
CA GLU A 206 1.52 -9.70 6.66
C GLU A 206 1.63 -11.18 6.24
N PRO A 207 2.48 -11.52 5.26
CA PRO A 207 2.72 -12.91 4.90
C PRO A 207 3.63 -13.60 5.94
N GLU A 208 3.48 -14.90 6.11
CA GLU A 208 4.30 -15.72 7.02
C GLU A 208 5.81 -15.59 6.79
N THR A 209 6.22 -15.27 5.57
CA THR A 209 7.63 -15.11 5.18
C THR A 209 8.23 -13.76 5.58
N ALA A 210 7.40 -12.79 6.00
CA ALA A 210 7.83 -11.42 6.28
C ALA A 210 6.78 -10.71 7.16
N ALA A 211 6.83 -10.92 8.47
CA ALA A 211 5.82 -10.42 9.42
C ALA A 211 6.44 -9.59 10.58
N PRO A 212 7.24 -8.53 10.26
CA PRO A 212 7.88 -7.72 11.28
C PRO A 212 6.90 -6.92 12.13
N SER A 213 5.77 -6.46 11.55
CA SER A 213 4.82 -5.62 12.30
C SER A 213 4.00 -6.46 13.28
N ALA A 214 3.60 -7.66 12.90
CA ALA A 214 2.97 -8.61 13.83
C ALA A 214 3.91 -9.00 14.97
N LEU A 215 5.20 -9.23 14.67
CA LEU A 215 6.22 -9.47 15.68
C LEU A 215 6.41 -8.25 16.59
N SER A 216 6.46 -7.04 16.02
CA SER A 216 6.60 -5.79 16.77
C SER A 216 5.42 -5.56 17.71
N PHE A 217 4.21 -5.86 17.27
CA PHE A 217 2.99 -5.78 18.09
C PHE A 217 3.08 -6.72 19.30
N LYS A 218 3.47 -7.97 19.06
CA LYS A 218 3.68 -8.96 20.12
C LYS A 218 4.76 -8.55 21.13
N MET A 219 5.84 -7.91 20.64
CA MET A 219 6.98 -7.50 21.47
C MET A 219 6.81 -6.10 22.09
N GLY A 220 5.81 -5.32 21.65
CA GLY A 220 5.57 -3.96 22.11
C GLY A 220 6.57 -2.91 21.61
N SER A 221 7.48 -3.28 20.70
CA SER A 221 8.52 -2.40 20.14
C SER A 221 8.92 -2.83 18.72
N PRO A 222 9.45 -1.90 17.89
CA PRO A 222 9.89 -2.21 16.51
C PRO A 222 10.88 -3.37 16.47
N GLN A 223 10.64 -4.32 15.59
CA GLN A 223 11.44 -5.55 15.45
C GLN A 223 11.99 -5.73 14.04
N VAL A 224 13.09 -6.47 13.95
CA VAL A 224 13.62 -7.09 12.73
C VAL A 224 13.12 -8.53 12.68
N PHE A 225 12.55 -8.93 11.54
CA PHE A 225 12.07 -10.29 11.32
C PHE A 225 13.21 -11.16 10.75
N LYS A 226 13.84 -11.93 11.63
CA LYS A 226 15.06 -12.69 11.29
C LYS A 226 14.85 -13.78 10.25
N ASP A 227 13.65 -14.37 10.22
CA ASP A 227 13.28 -15.44 9.29
C ASP A 227 12.73 -14.93 7.95
N TRP A 228 13.03 -13.67 7.61
CA TRP A 228 12.56 -13.06 6.38
C TRP A 228 12.99 -13.83 5.14
N LYS A 229 12.03 -14.06 4.25
CA LYS A 229 12.25 -14.73 2.97
C LYS A 229 11.49 -13.99 1.88
N ALA A 230 12.14 -13.76 0.76
CA ALA A 230 11.49 -13.24 -0.43
C ALA A 230 10.39 -14.19 -0.91
N SER A 231 9.26 -13.64 -1.35
CA SER A 231 8.15 -14.43 -1.90
C SER A 231 7.45 -13.66 -3.03
N PHE A 232 6.37 -14.23 -3.57
CA PHE A 232 5.53 -13.52 -4.54
C PHE A 232 4.72 -12.36 -3.92
N VAL A 233 4.75 -12.22 -2.60
CA VAL A 233 4.13 -11.10 -1.87
C VAL A 233 5.18 -10.01 -1.68
N ASP A 234 5.52 -9.31 -2.74
CA ASP A 234 6.61 -8.32 -2.75
C ASP A 234 6.15 -6.89 -2.39
N GLY A 235 4.84 -6.64 -2.38
CA GLY A 235 4.24 -5.35 -1.99
C GLY A 235 3.96 -5.19 -0.50
N ALA A 236 4.14 -6.25 0.31
CA ALA A 236 3.91 -6.27 1.76
C ALA A 236 5.01 -7.08 2.45
N GLY A 237 5.18 -6.85 3.78
CA GLY A 237 6.15 -7.59 4.58
C GLY A 237 7.61 -7.19 4.29
N GLY A 238 8.11 -6.20 4.99
CA GLY A 238 9.53 -5.83 4.97
C GLY A 238 10.38 -6.73 5.87
N GLN A 239 11.69 -6.45 5.94
CA GLN A 239 12.58 -7.11 6.89
C GLN A 239 12.42 -6.60 8.32
N SER A 240 11.94 -5.37 8.49
CA SER A 240 11.79 -4.74 9.79
C SER A 240 10.62 -3.76 9.81
N THR A 241 10.11 -3.49 11.00
CA THR A 241 9.21 -2.37 11.24
C THR A 241 10.03 -1.12 11.54
N PHE A 242 9.87 -0.09 10.73
CA PHE A 242 10.55 1.19 10.96
C PHE A 242 10.03 1.84 12.24
N PRO A 243 10.90 2.37 13.15
CA PRO A 243 10.48 2.96 14.41
C PRO A 243 9.42 4.06 14.26
N ARG A 244 9.59 4.98 13.31
CA ARG A 244 8.62 6.03 13.04
C ARG A 244 7.26 5.49 12.58
N MET A 245 7.27 4.45 11.74
CA MET A 245 6.03 3.83 11.26
C MET A 245 5.35 3.02 12.36
N TRP A 246 6.13 2.41 13.26
CA TRP A 246 5.60 1.79 14.47
C TRP A 246 4.82 2.79 15.32
N GLU A 247 5.39 3.97 15.61
CA GLU A 247 4.71 5.02 16.38
C GLU A 247 3.43 5.50 15.71
N ARG A 248 3.38 5.52 14.37
CA ARG A 248 2.15 5.87 13.60
C ARG A 248 1.09 4.79 13.66
N MET A 249 1.48 3.52 13.57
CA MET A 249 0.56 2.38 13.52
C MET A 249 0.01 1.99 14.90
N LYS A 250 0.85 2.05 15.93
CA LYS A 250 0.53 1.61 17.28
C LYS A 250 -0.80 2.18 17.84
N PRO A 251 -1.15 3.47 17.69
CA PRO A 251 -2.41 4.01 18.20
C PRO A 251 -3.63 3.69 17.31
N ILE A 252 -3.42 3.13 16.12
CA ILE A 252 -4.46 2.97 15.09
C ILE A 252 -4.84 1.49 14.91
N VAL A 253 -3.85 0.60 14.88
CA VAL A 253 -4.04 -0.81 14.54
C VAL A 253 -4.42 -1.58 15.79
N ASP A 254 -5.58 -2.26 15.74
CA ASP A 254 -6.11 -3.01 16.87
C ASP A 254 -5.42 -4.38 17.02
N ASP A 255 -5.07 -5.05 15.89
CA ASP A 255 -4.36 -6.35 15.91
C ASP A 255 -3.75 -6.65 14.53
N TYR A 256 -2.94 -7.70 14.46
CA TYR A 256 -2.20 -8.11 13.26
C TYR A 256 -2.46 -9.59 12.94
N PHE A 257 -2.69 -9.87 11.66
CA PHE A 257 -2.78 -11.23 11.13
C PHE A 257 -1.51 -11.61 10.35
N VAL A 258 -1.12 -12.86 10.50
CA VAL A 258 -0.11 -13.48 9.65
C VAL A 258 -0.80 -14.59 8.88
N VAL A 259 -0.68 -14.56 7.55
CA VAL A 259 -1.27 -15.54 6.64
C VAL A 259 -0.20 -16.27 5.85
N SER A 260 -0.44 -17.54 5.56
CA SER A 260 0.48 -18.34 4.76
C SER A 260 0.44 -17.93 3.28
N LEU A 261 1.50 -18.30 2.55
CA LEU A 261 1.53 -18.11 1.09
C LEU A 261 0.44 -18.93 0.39
N GLU A 262 0.06 -20.07 0.96
CA GLU A 262 -1.01 -20.91 0.41
C GLU A 262 -2.39 -20.28 0.61
N GLU A 263 -2.69 -19.71 1.78
CA GLU A 263 -3.93 -18.96 2.02
C GLU A 263 -4.01 -17.75 1.08
N THR A 264 -2.86 -17.09 0.84
CA THR A 264 -2.78 -15.96 -0.11
C THR A 264 -3.11 -16.40 -1.54
N ARG A 265 -2.56 -17.53 -2.03
CA ARG A 265 -2.90 -18.08 -3.35
C ARG A 265 -4.38 -18.43 -3.47
N LYS A 266 -4.95 -19.06 -2.45
CA LYS A 266 -6.39 -19.39 -2.40
C LYS A 266 -7.25 -18.13 -2.47
N ALA A 267 -6.88 -17.07 -1.76
CA ALA A 267 -7.57 -15.78 -1.82
C ALA A 267 -7.45 -15.10 -3.20
N MET A 268 -6.28 -15.14 -3.83
CA MET A 268 -6.09 -14.67 -5.21
C MET A 268 -7.01 -15.41 -6.19
N ARG A 269 -7.03 -16.74 -6.11
CA ARG A 269 -7.89 -17.58 -6.95
C ARG A 269 -9.36 -17.30 -6.71
N LEU A 270 -9.80 -17.30 -5.45
CA LEU A 270 -11.19 -17.04 -5.07
C LEU A 270 -11.69 -15.68 -5.59
N MET A 271 -10.87 -14.64 -5.44
CA MET A 271 -11.17 -13.30 -5.94
C MET A 271 -11.35 -13.30 -7.46
N ALA A 272 -10.44 -13.93 -8.21
CA ALA A 272 -10.54 -14.02 -9.66
C ALA A 272 -11.79 -14.82 -10.10
N GLU A 273 -12.08 -15.94 -9.45
CA GLU A 273 -13.24 -16.78 -9.77
C GLU A 273 -14.59 -16.10 -9.47
N LYS A 274 -14.67 -15.41 -8.32
CA LYS A 274 -15.95 -14.82 -7.86
C LYS A 274 -16.22 -13.44 -8.42
N THR A 275 -15.19 -12.64 -8.66
CA THR A 275 -15.34 -11.21 -8.98
C THR A 275 -14.64 -10.77 -10.26
N ARG A 276 -13.85 -11.63 -10.91
CA ARG A 276 -13.00 -11.31 -12.07
C ARG A 276 -11.92 -10.27 -11.76
N VAL A 277 -11.61 -10.08 -10.47
CA VAL A 277 -10.56 -9.17 -10.01
C VAL A 277 -9.22 -9.90 -9.96
N ILE A 278 -8.21 -9.36 -10.63
CA ILE A 278 -6.82 -9.81 -10.56
C ILE A 278 -6.10 -8.94 -9.51
N SER A 279 -5.53 -9.58 -8.50
CA SER A 279 -4.70 -8.93 -7.49
C SER A 279 -3.27 -9.48 -7.48
N GLU A 280 -2.31 -8.65 -7.09
CA GLU A 280 -1.00 -9.11 -6.67
C GLU A 280 -1.06 -9.77 -5.28
N GLY A 281 -0.01 -10.47 -4.85
CA GLY A 281 -0.01 -11.14 -3.55
C GLY A 281 -0.36 -10.24 -2.38
N ALA A 282 0.22 -9.03 -2.33
CA ALA A 282 -0.08 -8.05 -1.28
C ALA A 282 -1.56 -7.61 -1.28
N GLY A 283 -2.20 -7.53 -2.44
CA GLY A 283 -3.62 -7.19 -2.57
C GLY A 283 -4.57 -8.29 -2.09
N ALA A 284 -4.10 -9.53 -2.02
CA ALA A 284 -4.91 -10.69 -1.61
C ALA A 284 -4.81 -11.02 -0.11
N LEU A 285 -3.74 -10.56 0.58
CA LEU A 285 -3.57 -10.82 2.01
C LEU A 285 -4.80 -10.44 2.87
N PRO A 286 -5.44 -9.27 2.66
CA PRO A 286 -6.60 -8.90 3.48
C PRO A 286 -7.79 -9.84 3.33
N LEU A 287 -8.02 -10.36 2.12
CA LEU A 287 -9.05 -11.36 1.90
C LEU A 287 -8.68 -12.69 2.58
N ALA A 288 -7.43 -13.15 2.48
CA ALA A 288 -6.98 -14.35 3.16
C ALA A 288 -7.19 -14.25 4.69
N ALA A 289 -6.86 -13.09 5.27
CA ALA A 289 -7.10 -12.84 6.70
C ALA A 289 -8.60 -12.80 7.04
N ALA A 290 -9.44 -12.16 6.23
CA ALA A 290 -10.89 -12.10 6.44
C ALA A 290 -11.54 -13.49 6.44
N LEU A 291 -11.11 -14.37 5.53
CA LEU A 291 -11.60 -15.75 5.41
C LEU A 291 -11.27 -16.62 6.63
N SER A 292 -10.28 -16.25 7.44
CA SER A 292 -9.97 -16.98 8.68
C SER A 292 -11.06 -16.87 9.75
N GLY A 293 -12.00 -15.93 9.61
CA GLY A 293 -13.07 -15.64 10.59
C GLY A 293 -12.59 -14.90 11.85
N LYS A 294 -11.29 -14.71 12.04
CA LYS A 294 -10.71 -14.07 13.24
C LYS A 294 -11.02 -12.56 13.34
N ALA A 295 -11.36 -11.91 12.25
CA ALA A 295 -11.78 -10.50 12.24
C ALA A 295 -13.26 -10.29 12.62
N GLY A 296 -13.97 -11.34 13.01
CA GLY A 296 -15.40 -11.32 13.32
C GLY A 296 -16.27 -11.71 12.14
N LYS A 297 -17.59 -11.54 12.29
CA LYS A 297 -18.57 -11.90 11.24
C LYS A 297 -18.81 -10.81 10.20
N GLY A 298 -18.30 -9.62 10.42
CA GLY A 298 -18.41 -8.51 9.49
C GLY A 298 -19.52 -7.50 9.84
N PRO A 299 -19.75 -6.49 8.98
CA PRO A 299 -19.09 -6.30 7.67
C PRO A 299 -17.59 -6.01 7.76
N ILE A 300 -16.81 -6.77 7.04
CA ILE A 300 -15.35 -6.64 6.97
C ILE A 300 -14.96 -6.08 5.62
N VAL A 301 -14.22 -4.97 5.58
CA VAL A 301 -13.65 -4.45 4.35
C VAL A 301 -12.21 -4.95 4.20
N ALA A 302 -11.96 -5.74 3.16
CA ALA A 302 -10.63 -6.17 2.75
C ALA A 302 -10.11 -5.24 1.63
N VAL A 303 -8.99 -4.56 1.85
CA VAL A 303 -8.41 -3.64 0.88
C VAL A 303 -7.60 -4.40 -0.15
N VAL A 304 -8.07 -4.48 -1.39
CA VAL A 304 -7.33 -5.02 -2.54
C VAL A 304 -6.37 -3.95 -3.03
N SER A 305 -5.21 -3.88 -2.40
CA SER A 305 -4.27 -2.75 -2.48
C SER A 305 -3.61 -2.57 -3.85
N GLY A 306 -3.51 -3.64 -4.67
CA GLY A 306 -2.91 -3.58 -5.99
C GLY A 306 -3.11 -4.85 -6.81
N GLY A 307 -2.87 -4.72 -8.13
CA GLY A 307 -2.95 -5.80 -9.12
C GLY A 307 -1.75 -5.85 -10.07
N ASN A 308 -0.62 -5.27 -9.70
CA ASN A 308 0.58 -5.23 -10.54
C ASN A 308 1.36 -6.55 -10.48
N ILE A 309 0.78 -7.58 -11.05
CA ILE A 309 1.36 -8.91 -11.21
C ILE A 309 1.45 -9.28 -12.68
N ASP A 310 2.47 -10.05 -13.05
CA ASP A 310 2.59 -10.66 -14.37
C ASP A 310 1.49 -11.72 -14.53
N LEU A 311 0.74 -11.71 -15.67
CA LEU A 311 -0.37 -12.63 -15.86
C LEU A 311 0.07 -14.09 -15.85
N ASN A 312 1.22 -14.43 -16.43
CA ASN A 312 1.74 -15.79 -16.39
C ASN A 312 2.03 -16.22 -14.95
N LYS A 313 2.64 -15.31 -14.16
CA LYS A 313 2.89 -15.55 -12.74
C LYS A 313 1.59 -15.67 -11.93
N PHE A 314 0.60 -14.86 -12.24
CA PHE A 314 -0.73 -14.97 -11.61
C PHE A 314 -1.36 -16.34 -11.89
N CYS A 315 -1.38 -16.79 -13.16
CA CYS A 315 -1.93 -18.10 -13.54
C CYS A 315 -1.20 -19.24 -12.83
N GLU A 316 0.14 -19.22 -12.80
CA GLU A 316 0.96 -20.18 -12.05
C GLU A 316 0.55 -20.25 -10.57
N LEU A 317 0.45 -19.08 -9.91
CA LEU A 317 0.15 -19.00 -8.48
C LEU A 317 -1.24 -19.53 -8.13
N ILE A 318 -2.24 -19.32 -8.99
CA ILE A 318 -3.62 -19.78 -8.74
C ILE A 318 -3.87 -21.20 -9.27
N GLY A 319 -2.84 -21.89 -9.81
CA GLY A 319 -2.94 -23.28 -10.27
C GLY A 319 -3.70 -23.45 -11.60
N VAL A 320 -3.66 -22.43 -12.48
CA VAL A 320 -4.17 -22.52 -13.85
C VAL A 320 -2.99 -22.76 -14.77
N ALA A 321 -3.08 -23.80 -15.62
CA ALA A 321 -2.05 -24.06 -16.62
C ALA A 321 -1.89 -22.84 -17.54
N SER A 322 -0.65 -22.44 -17.82
CA SER A 322 -0.36 -21.38 -18.79
C SER A 322 -0.91 -21.79 -20.16
N ILE A 323 -1.68 -20.94 -20.79
CA ILE A 323 -2.00 -21.07 -22.20
C ILE A 323 -0.70 -20.71 -22.93
N THR A 324 0.03 -21.75 -23.38
CA THR A 324 1.20 -21.60 -24.24
C THR A 324 0.79 -21.11 -25.62
#